data_a2448ed894094995f8c16697931f4c6c
#
_entry.id   a2448ed894094995f8c16697931f4c6c
#
_cell.length_a   1.000
_cell.length_b   1.000
_cell.length_c   1.000
_cell.angle_alpha   90.00
_cell.angle_beta   90.00
_cell.angle_gamma   90.00
#
_symmetry.space_group_name_H-M   'P 1'
#
loop_
_entity.id
_entity.type
_entity.pdbx_description
1 polymer ?
#
loop_
_entity_poly.entity_id
_entity_poly.type
_entity_poly.pdbx_seq_one_letter_code
_entity_poly.pdbx_strand_id
1 'polypeptide(L)'
;MKNNVKLLSIYTLLVMSMNACTSNAAINESPSINNVEIRTASNKQITSEKRTITSFSTMEVSTGIDVVYYPTSEKPYVEVYLDAPNMQELKTEVSGGKLKIFFKNTKEGKKRKRAKVVVHGPIAEAVEANAGASIRIEGDLTVKGDLNMETSAGASIVASKDIVVDGKLDIEASAGSNIRWDKKISAKEADIEASAGSSIKGAILIVEKKSEFDVSSASKCNIANITTSILDIDASTSSQATFSCGQTRKISIDASTASTVDVSNVVNKGDITIDKSTGANVKAPR
;
A
#
# COMPACT_ATOMS: atom_id res chain seq x y z
N MET A 1 -17.34 5.27 -32.29
CA MET A 1 -18.26 4.51 -31.46
C MET A 1 -17.88 3.04 -31.37
N LYS A 2 -16.69 2.68 -30.83
CA LYS A 2 -16.25 1.25 -30.69
C LYS A 2 -15.47 0.93 -29.40
N ASN A 3 -15.40 1.85 -28.42
CA ASN A 3 -14.57 1.65 -27.21
C ASN A 3 -15.33 1.36 -25.91
N ASN A 4 -16.67 1.26 -25.94
CA ASN A 4 -17.44 1.10 -24.69
C ASN A 4 -17.86 -0.34 -24.38
N VAL A 5 -17.53 -1.33 -25.23
CA VAL A 5 -18.02 -2.71 -25.06
C VAL A 5 -17.08 -3.56 -24.21
N LYS A 6 -15.79 -3.23 -24.11
CA LYS A 6 -14.83 -4.03 -23.32
C LYS A 6 -14.90 -3.78 -21.80
N LEU A 7 -15.33 -2.60 -21.37
CA LEU A 7 -15.50 -2.32 -19.93
C LEU A 7 -16.69 -3.05 -19.32
N LEU A 8 -17.74 -3.32 -20.12
CA LEU A 8 -18.97 -3.94 -19.62
C LEU A 8 -18.81 -5.45 -19.33
N SER A 9 -17.87 -6.13 -20.00
CA SER A 9 -17.66 -7.58 -19.81
C SER A 9 -16.93 -7.90 -18.49
N ILE A 10 -16.12 -6.97 -17.98
CA ILE A 10 -15.42 -7.14 -16.70
C ILE A 10 -16.38 -6.98 -15.52
N TYR A 11 -17.35 -6.07 -15.65
CA TYR A 11 -18.36 -5.84 -14.60
C TYR A 11 -19.34 -7.02 -14.42
N THR A 12 -19.67 -7.74 -15.49
CA THR A 12 -20.64 -8.84 -15.44
C THR A 12 -20.06 -10.11 -14.80
N LEU A 13 -18.74 -10.33 -14.87
CA LEU A 13 -18.10 -11.48 -14.21
C LEU A 13 -17.88 -11.22 -12.71
N LEU A 14 -17.81 -9.93 -12.31
CA LEU A 14 -17.54 -9.50 -10.95
C LEU A 14 -18.76 -9.60 -10.01
N VAL A 15 -19.97 -9.43 -10.54
CA VAL A 15 -21.20 -9.41 -9.72
C VAL A 15 -21.60 -10.78 -9.20
N MET A 16 -21.15 -11.88 -9.83
CA MET A 16 -21.49 -13.25 -9.39
C MET A 16 -20.60 -13.81 -8.28
N SER A 17 -19.54 -13.13 -7.87
CA SER A 17 -18.58 -13.64 -6.88
C SER A 17 -18.70 -13.03 -5.46
N MET A 18 -19.59 -12.07 -5.25
CA MET A 18 -19.69 -11.36 -3.96
C MET A 18 -20.45 -12.09 -2.85
N ASN A 19 -21.06 -13.26 -3.14
CA ASN A 19 -21.93 -13.94 -2.15
C ASN A 19 -21.25 -15.00 -1.28
N ALA A 20 -19.94 -15.17 -1.34
CA ALA A 20 -19.25 -16.23 -0.58
C ALA A 20 -18.62 -15.79 0.76
N CYS A 21 -18.55 -14.51 1.05
CA CYS A 21 -17.95 -14.01 2.29
C CYS A 21 -18.92 -13.14 3.11
N THR A 22 -19.82 -13.78 3.83
CA THR A 22 -20.56 -13.16 4.94
C THR A 22 -20.00 -13.66 6.27
N SER A 23 -18.74 -13.40 6.56
CA SER A 23 -18.26 -13.48 7.93
C SER A 23 -18.14 -12.07 8.50
N ASN A 24 -18.90 -11.77 9.56
CA ASN A 24 -18.77 -10.57 10.38
C ASN A 24 -17.35 -10.49 11.00
N ALA A 25 -16.36 -10.10 10.23
CA ALA A 25 -15.18 -9.51 10.80
C ALA A 25 -15.58 -8.07 11.18
N ALA A 26 -15.93 -7.86 12.44
CA ALA A 26 -16.07 -6.52 12.99
C ALA A 26 -14.76 -5.77 12.71
N ILE A 27 -14.77 -4.95 11.68
CA ILE A 27 -13.75 -3.94 11.49
C ILE A 27 -14.02 -2.96 12.61
N ASN A 28 -13.19 -2.98 13.66
CA ASN A 28 -13.18 -1.91 14.64
C ASN A 28 -13.03 -0.61 13.85
N GLU A 29 -14.11 0.16 13.82
CA GLU A 29 -14.14 1.48 13.22
C GLU A 29 -12.98 2.29 13.81
N SER A 30 -12.02 2.63 12.98
CA SER A 30 -11.04 3.65 13.32
C SER A 30 -11.81 4.94 13.57
N PRO A 31 -11.55 5.66 14.68
CA PRO A 31 -12.29 6.87 14.99
C PRO A 31 -12.21 7.84 13.80
N SER A 32 -13.36 8.30 13.37
CA SER A 32 -13.50 9.37 12.39
C SER A 32 -12.68 10.57 12.85
N ILE A 33 -11.69 10.95 12.05
CA ILE A 33 -10.90 12.18 12.30
C ILE A 33 -11.74 13.37 11.82
N ASN A 34 -12.81 13.65 12.52
CA ASN A 34 -13.42 14.96 12.55
C ASN A 34 -12.81 15.68 13.74
N ASN A 35 -12.09 16.76 13.49
CA ASN A 35 -11.40 17.64 14.44
C ASN A 35 -10.16 17.02 15.10
N VAL A 36 -9.03 17.12 14.43
CA VAL A 36 -7.75 17.13 15.11
C VAL A 36 -7.65 18.47 15.84
N GLU A 37 -8.15 18.53 17.08
CA GLU A 37 -7.70 19.54 18.02
C GLU A 37 -6.18 19.37 18.17
N ILE A 38 -5.43 20.34 17.62
CA ILE A 38 -4.00 20.46 17.88
C ILE A 38 -3.85 20.83 19.36
N ARG A 39 -3.71 19.82 20.23
CA ARG A 39 -3.31 20.06 21.62
C ARG A 39 -1.85 20.54 21.60
N THR A 40 -1.70 21.85 21.67
CA THR A 40 -0.42 22.54 21.82
C THR A 40 0.14 22.35 23.23
N ALA A 41 0.97 21.33 23.41
CA ALA A 41 1.90 21.27 24.54
C ALA A 41 3.25 21.88 24.09
N SER A 42 3.25 23.11 23.63
CA SER A 42 4.37 24.06 23.54
C SER A 42 3.94 25.21 22.62
N ASN A 43 4.25 26.43 23.01
CA ASN A 43 3.93 27.71 22.34
C ASN A 43 4.65 27.87 20.95
N LYS A 44 4.65 26.85 20.09
CA LYS A 44 5.21 26.94 18.74
C LYS A 44 4.09 27.20 17.75
N GLN A 45 4.13 28.37 17.14
CA GLN A 45 3.20 28.75 16.09
C GLN A 45 3.49 27.92 14.83
N ILE A 46 2.56 27.04 14.45
CA ILE A 46 2.59 26.33 13.17
C ILE A 46 2.22 27.33 12.09
N THR A 47 3.04 27.44 11.07
CA THR A 47 2.78 28.23 9.88
C THR A 47 2.50 27.31 8.70
N SER A 48 1.79 27.81 7.70
CA SER A 48 1.57 27.10 6.45
C SER A 48 2.24 27.83 5.28
N GLU A 49 2.75 27.08 4.32
CA GLU A 49 3.32 27.61 3.09
C GLU A 49 2.81 26.78 1.91
N LYS A 50 2.25 27.47 0.89
CA LYS A 50 1.85 26.83 -0.35
C LYS A 50 2.96 26.97 -1.38
N ARG A 51 3.37 25.85 -1.97
CA ARG A 51 4.43 25.76 -2.98
C ARG A 51 3.87 25.21 -4.28
N THR A 52 4.02 25.94 -5.36
CA THR A 52 3.74 25.43 -6.70
C THR A 52 4.86 24.49 -7.10
N ILE A 53 4.50 23.33 -7.65
CA ILE A 53 5.44 22.34 -8.17
C ILE A 53 5.10 22.01 -9.62
N THR A 54 6.01 21.37 -10.34
CA THR A 54 5.75 20.80 -11.66
C THR A 54 5.11 19.42 -11.54
N SER A 55 4.59 18.89 -12.65
CA SER A 55 4.03 17.54 -12.70
C SER A 55 5.10 16.50 -12.38
N PHE A 56 4.68 15.38 -11.78
CA PHE A 56 5.53 14.26 -11.41
C PHE A 56 4.78 12.93 -11.66
N SER A 57 5.52 11.85 -11.82
CA SER A 57 4.99 10.48 -11.87
C SER A 57 5.44 9.64 -10.68
N THR A 58 6.44 10.09 -9.93
CA THR A 58 6.96 9.43 -8.73
C THR A 58 6.94 10.39 -7.55
N MET A 59 6.55 9.91 -6.37
CA MET A 59 6.61 10.66 -5.12
C MET A 59 7.45 9.91 -4.09
N GLU A 60 8.53 10.53 -3.62
CA GLU A 60 9.42 10.02 -2.58
C GLU A 60 9.35 10.91 -1.33
N VAL A 61 9.04 10.31 -0.19
CA VAL A 61 8.94 11.01 1.10
C VAL A 61 9.87 10.36 2.11
N SER A 62 10.65 11.16 2.83
CA SER A 62 11.61 10.64 3.80
C SER A 62 11.65 11.45 5.10
N THR A 63 12.32 10.88 6.12
CA THR A 63 12.71 11.59 7.35
C THR A 63 11.54 12.04 8.22
N GLY A 64 10.59 11.13 8.52
CA GLY A 64 9.52 11.38 9.49
C GLY A 64 8.53 12.49 9.10
N ILE A 65 8.26 12.64 7.81
CA ILE A 65 7.29 13.58 7.26
C ILE A 65 5.96 12.86 7.07
N ASP A 66 4.86 13.47 7.52
CA ASP A 66 3.51 12.97 7.32
C ASP A 66 2.89 13.64 6.09
N VAL A 67 2.63 12.87 5.03
CA VAL A 67 2.04 13.34 3.78
C VAL A 67 0.61 12.86 3.64
N VAL A 68 -0.29 13.77 3.24
CA VAL A 68 -1.61 13.43 2.71
C VAL A 68 -1.60 13.76 1.22
N TYR A 69 -1.82 12.74 0.39
CA TYR A 69 -1.78 12.88 -1.07
C TYR A 69 -3.18 12.76 -1.65
N TYR A 70 -3.58 13.80 -2.39
CA TYR A 70 -4.81 13.88 -3.18
C TYR A 70 -4.47 13.81 -4.67
N PRO A 71 -4.69 12.66 -5.34
CA PRO A 71 -4.59 12.59 -6.80
C PRO A 71 -5.57 13.55 -7.45
N THR A 72 -5.10 14.38 -8.38
CA THR A 72 -5.93 15.35 -9.10
C THR A 72 -5.35 15.64 -10.48
N SER A 73 -6.21 16.00 -11.43
CA SER A 73 -5.81 16.49 -12.75
C SER A 73 -5.52 18.00 -12.76
N GLU A 74 -5.71 18.69 -11.64
CA GLU A 74 -5.46 20.12 -11.53
C GLU A 74 -3.95 20.42 -11.47
N LYS A 75 -3.62 21.72 -11.56
CA LYS A 75 -2.24 22.17 -11.47
C LYS A 75 -1.63 21.79 -10.11
N PRO A 76 -0.51 21.05 -10.07
CA PRO A 76 0.00 20.50 -8.84
C PRO A 76 0.58 21.55 -7.90
N TYR A 77 0.37 21.33 -6.60
CA TYR A 77 0.93 22.14 -5.52
C TYR A 77 1.08 21.33 -4.24
N VAL A 78 1.90 21.86 -3.33
CA VAL A 78 2.15 21.29 -2.01
C VAL A 78 1.85 22.35 -0.94
N GLU A 79 1.12 21.95 0.12
CA GLU A 79 0.95 22.77 1.31
C GLU A 79 1.74 22.17 2.46
N VAL A 80 2.66 22.95 3.02
CA VAL A 80 3.55 22.54 4.11
C VAL A 80 3.07 23.18 5.41
N TYR A 81 2.91 22.37 6.45
CA TYR A 81 2.54 22.81 7.79
C TYR A 81 3.66 22.45 8.77
N LEU A 82 4.38 23.46 9.23
CA LEU A 82 5.56 23.28 10.08
C LEU A 82 5.80 24.54 10.92
N ASP A 83 6.57 24.44 12.01
CA ASP A 83 6.99 25.61 12.77
C ASP A 83 7.94 26.51 11.94
N ALA A 84 7.74 27.82 11.97
CA ALA A 84 8.39 28.80 11.10
C ALA A 84 9.93 28.66 10.98
N PRO A 85 10.70 28.44 12.07
CA PRO A 85 12.16 28.32 11.97
C PRO A 85 12.64 27.12 11.14
N ASN A 86 11.76 26.15 10.90
CA ASN A 86 12.11 24.90 10.23
C ASN A 86 11.58 24.80 8.79
N MET A 87 10.73 25.76 8.39
CA MET A 87 10.08 25.77 7.08
C MET A 87 11.08 25.73 5.92
N GLN A 88 12.22 26.41 6.05
CA GLN A 88 13.25 26.44 5.00
C GLN A 88 14.10 25.15 4.94
N GLU A 89 14.10 24.35 5.99
CA GLU A 89 14.83 23.07 6.02
C GLU A 89 14.06 21.98 5.26
N LEU A 90 12.73 22.06 5.20
CA LEU A 90 11.89 21.14 4.44
C LEU A 90 11.92 21.50 2.96
N LYS A 91 12.32 20.54 2.13
CA LYS A 91 12.40 20.67 0.67
C LYS A 91 11.27 19.89 -0.01
N THR A 92 10.78 20.48 -1.09
CA THR A 92 9.79 19.90 -2.00
C THR A 92 10.32 20.16 -3.41
N GLU A 93 11.05 19.19 -3.96
CA GLU A 93 11.79 19.36 -5.21
C GLU A 93 11.27 18.37 -6.24
N VAL A 94 11.01 18.83 -7.46
CA VAL A 94 10.67 17.96 -8.60
C VAL A 94 11.84 17.93 -9.56
N SER A 95 12.42 16.76 -9.77
CA SER A 95 13.53 16.54 -10.71
C SER A 95 13.35 15.20 -11.42
N GLY A 96 13.48 15.17 -12.73
CA GLY A 96 13.34 13.95 -13.53
C GLY A 96 11.97 13.26 -13.37
N GLY A 97 10.89 14.03 -13.16
CA GLY A 97 9.56 13.47 -12.92
C GLY A 97 9.33 12.89 -11.50
N LYS A 98 10.29 13.03 -10.59
CA LYS A 98 10.18 12.59 -9.20
C LYS A 98 10.03 13.78 -8.25
N LEU A 99 8.92 13.84 -7.49
CA LEU A 99 8.72 14.76 -6.37
C LEU A 99 9.41 14.18 -5.14
N LYS A 100 10.40 14.90 -4.58
CA LYS A 100 11.07 14.56 -3.33
C LYS A 100 10.64 15.51 -2.22
N ILE A 101 10.21 14.95 -1.08
CA ILE A 101 9.83 15.69 0.13
C ILE A 101 10.73 15.22 1.28
N PHE A 102 11.64 16.09 1.73
CA PHE A 102 12.66 15.72 2.71
C PHE A 102 13.19 16.93 3.50
N PHE A 103 13.86 16.67 4.61
CA PHE A 103 14.62 17.70 5.33
C PHE A 103 16.08 17.75 4.86
N LYS A 104 16.57 18.94 4.47
CA LYS A 104 17.94 19.12 3.92
C LYS A 104 19.04 18.89 4.96
N ASN A 105 18.82 19.21 6.23
CA ASN A 105 19.83 19.13 7.29
C ASN A 105 19.32 18.31 8.47
N THR A 106 19.53 17.00 8.43
CA THR A 106 19.34 16.12 9.59
C THR A 106 20.64 16.07 10.41
N LYS A 107 20.96 17.15 11.15
CA LYS A 107 22.08 17.08 12.10
C LYS A 107 21.73 16.07 13.18
N GLU A 108 22.62 15.11 13.40
CA GLU A 108 22.53 14.17 14.51
C GLU A 108 22.30 14.91 15.84
N GLY A 109 21.35 14.42 16.67
CA GLY A 109 21.06 14.95 17.99
C GLY A 109 19.94 15.98 18.07
N LYS A 110 19.40 16.52 16.98
CA LYS A 110 18.18 17.35 17.03
C LYS A 110 16.93 16.45 17.12
N LYS A 111 15.98 16.75 18.02
CA LYS A 111 14.67 16.09 18.06
C LYS A 111 14.07 16.11 16.65
N ARG A 112 13.69 14.91 16.15
CA ARG A 112 13.04 14.76 14.84
C ARG A 112 11.80 15.62 14.82
N LYS A 113 11.74 16.57 13.89
CA LYS A 113 10.59 17.42 13.66
C LYS A 113 9.58 16.62 12.83
N ARG A 114 8.32 16.65 13.22
CA ARG A 114 7.23 16.15 12.38
C ARG A 114 6.70 17.30 11.54
N ALA A 115 6.72 17.17 10.23
CA ALA A 115 6.07 18.07 9.30
C ALA A 115 4.81 17.38 8.77
N LYS A 116 3.74 18.13 8.62
CA LYS A 116 2.59 17.69 7.83
C LYS A 116 2.65 18.37 6.47
N VAL A 117 2.48 17.59 5.43
CA VAL A 117 2.50 18.06 4.05
C VAL A 117 1.24 17.55 3.34
N VAL A 118 0.56 18.42 2.62
CA VAL A 118 -0.57 18.03 1.76
C VAL A 118 -0.14 18.22 0.32
N VAL A 119 -0.21 17.16 -0.46
CA VAL A 119 0.16 17.13 -1.87
C VAL A 119 -1.11 17.01 -2.71
N HIS A 120 -1.34 17.97 -3.60
CA HIS A 120 -2.32 17.89 -4.68
C HIS A 120 -1.54 17.75 -5.98
N GLY A 121 -1.74 16.65 -6.71
CA GLY A 121 -0.92 16.39 -7.88
C GLY A 121 -1.45 15.30 -8.80
N PRO A 122 -0.75 15.05 -9.92
CA PRO A 122 -1.14 14.04 -10.89
C PRO A 122 -1.16 12.65 -10.25
N ILE A 123 -1.77 11.70 -10.95
CA ILE A 123 -1.72 10.28 -10.60
C ILE A 123 -0.26 9.82 -10.63
N ALA A 124 0.26 9.37 -9.48
CA ALA A 124 1.60 8.84 -9.37
C ALA A 124 1.62 7.34 -9.77
N GLU A 125 2.63 6.97 -10.54
CA GLU A 125 2.96 5.58 -10.92
C GLU A 125 3.87 4.92 -9.88
N ALA A 126 4.54 5.72 -9.04
CA ALA A 126 5.33 5.23 -7.92
C ALA A 126 5.18 6.12 -6.68
N VAL A 127 5.03 5.48 -5.52
CA VAL A 127 4.92 6.13 -4.20
C VAL A 127 5.87 5.46 -3.23
N GLU A 128 6.87 6.20 -2.76
CA GLU A 128 7.97 5.71 -1.92
C GLU A 128 7.97 6.42 -0.56
N ALA A 129 7.97 5.68 0.54
CA ALA A 129 8.09 6.23 1.88
C ALA A 129 9.25 5.60 2.64
N ASN A 130 10.17 6.42 3.16
CA ASN A 130 11.40 5.98 3.79
C ASN A 130 11.65 6.65 5.14
N ALA A 131 12.48 6.05 5.98
CA ALA A 131 12.99 6.64 7.22
C ALA A 131 11.90 7.22 8.15
N GLY A 132 10.86 6.42 8.42
CA GLY A 132 9.77 6.80 9.33
C GLY A 132 8.80 7.82 8.76
N ALA A 133 8.79 8.06 7.44
CA ALA A 133 7.78 8.88 6.78
C ALA A 133 6.42 8.16 6.71
N SER A 134 5.36 8.91 6.56
CA SER A 134 4.00 8.38 6.39
C SER A 134 3.33 9.02 5.18
N ILE A 135 2.78 8.22 4.29
CA ILE A 135 1.98 8.70 3.15
C ILE A 135 0.58 8.13 3.26
N ARG A 136 -0.42 9.00 3.19
CA ARG A 136 -1.82 8.63 3.08
C ARG A 136 -2.39 9.08 1.74
N ILE A 137 -2.86 8.14 0.94
CA ILE A 137 -3.51 8.39 -0.34
C ILE A 137 -5.01 8.53 -0.08
N GLU A 138 -5.57 9.72 -0.29
CA GLU A 138 -6.95 10.10 0.05
C GLU A 138 -7.81 10.39 -1.20
N GLY A 139 -7.57 9.73 -2.30
CA GLY A 139 -8.39 9.81 -3.51
C GLY A 139 -8.37 8.51 -4.28
N ASP A 140 -9.37 8.31 -5.12
CA ASP A 140 -9.36 7.19 -6.06
C ASP A 140 -8.19 7.32 -7.01
N LEU A 141 -7.47 6.23 -7.23
CA LEU A 141 -6.29 6.19 -8.08
C LEU A 141 -6.54 5.28 -9.28
N THR A 142 -6.46 5.83 -10.49
CA THR A 142 -6.52 5.03 -11.72
C THR A 142 -5.23 5.20 -12.51
N VAL A 143 -4.36 4.21 -12.41
CA VAL A 143 -3.04 4.18 -13.05
C VAL A 143 -3.15 3.45 -14.38
N LYS A 144 -2.71 4.11 -15.48
CA LYS A 144 -2.80 3.56 -16.85
C LYS A 144 -1.71 2.52 -17.18
N GLY A 145 -0.66 2.48 -16.41
CA GLY A 145 0.44 1.52 -16.49
C GLY A 145 0.56 0.70 -15.22
N ASP A 146 1.78 0.55 -14.77
CA ASP A 146 2.14 -0.13 -13.53
C ASP A 146 2.10 0.84 -12.34
N LEU A 147 1.83 0.31 -11.15
CA LEU A 147 1.91 1.05 -9.89
C LEU A 147 2.91 0.38 -8.97
N ASN A 148 3.89 1.17 -8.49
CA ASN A 148 4.80 0.75 -7.44
C ASN A 148 4.48 1.47 -6.12
N MET A 149 4.40 0.72 -5.01
CA MET A 149 4.30 1.25 -3.65
C MET A 149 5.40 0.64 -2.79
N GLU A 150 6.36 1.45 -2.37
CA GLU A 150 7.53 0.99 -1.60
C GLU A 150 7.62 1.66 -0.24
N THR A 151 7.93 0.86 0.80
CA THR A 151 8.22 1.38 2.14
C THR A 151 9.44 0.72 2.76
N SER A 152 10.26 1.52 3.43
CA SER A 152 11.42 1.02 4.17
C SER A 152 11.67 1.78 5.47
N ALA A 153 12.52 1.22 6.32
CA ALA A 153 13.02 1.86 7.54
C ALA A 153 11.92 2.46 8.43
N GLY A 154 10.90 1.68 8.76
CA GLY A 154 9.83 2.06 9.66
C GLY A 154 8.81 3.07 9.08
N ALA A 155 8.79 3.25 7.78
CA ALA A 155 7.83 4.12 7.10
C ALA A 155 6.46 3.44 6.88
N SER A 156 5.49 4.19 6.39
CA SER A 156 4.17 3.65 6.10
C SER A 156 3.48 4.30 4.90
N ILE A 157 2.75 3.48 4.12
CA ILE A 157 1.81 3.95 3.11
C ILE A 157 0.42 3.40 3.45
N VAL A 158 -0.59 4.26 3.40
CA VAL A 158 -2.00 3.90 3.59
C VAL A 158 -2.83 4.41 2.42
N ALA A 159 -3.49 3.51 1.69
CA ALA A 159 -4.45 3.87 0.67
C ALA A 159 -5.88 3.73 1.23
N SER A 160 -6.63 4.84 1.27
CA SER A 160 -7.96 4.90 1.90
C SER A 160 -9.11 4.72 0.90
N LYS A 161 -8.81 4.73 -0.40
CA LYS A 161 -9.78 4.66 -1.50
C LYS A 161 -9.45 3.55 -2.48
N ASP A 162 -10.32 3.37 -3.47
CA ASP A 162 -10.11 2.37 -4.51
C ASP A 162 -8.91 2.70 -5.40
N ILE A 163 -8.16 1.67 -5.79
CA ILE A 163 -7.05 1.76 -6.73
C ILE A 163 -7.33 0.83 -7.91
N VAL A 164 -7.19 1.36 -9.12
CA VAL A 164 -7.27 0.60 -10.37
C VAL A 164 -5.95 0.74 -11.11
N VAL A 165 -5.32 -0.38 -11.40
CA VAL A 165 -4.03 -0.45 -12.13
C VAL A 165 -4.26 -1.19 -13.43
N ASP A 166 -4.08 -0.51 -14.57
CA ASP A 166 -4.26 -1.14 -15.89
C ASP A 166 -3.09 -2.09 -16.26
N GLY A 167 -2.03 -2.12 -15.46
CA GLY A 167 -0.84 -2.94 -15.57
C GLY A 167 -0.56 -3.83 -14.35
N LYS A 168 0.71 -3.91 -13.96
CA LYS A 168 1.20 -4.63 -12.78
C LYS A 168 1.12 -3.74 -11.54
N LEU A 169 0.67 -4.31 -10.43
CA LEU A 169 0.80 -3.75 -9.09
C LEU A 169 2.06 -4.34 -8.45
N ASP A 170 2.95 -3.48 -7.97
CA ASP A 170 4.17 -3.85 -7.27
C ASP A 170 4.15 -3.24 -5.87
N ILE A 171 4.20 -4.05 -4.83
CA ILE A 171 4.15 -3.60 -3.43
C ILE A 171 5.31 -4.19 -2.66
N GLU A 172 6.19 -3.32 -2.16
CA GLU A 172 7.33 -3.73 -1.35
C GLU A 172 7.33 -3.07 0.03
N ALA A 173 7.41 -3.88 1.08
CA ALA A 173 7.59 -3.40 2.46
C ALA A 173 8.77 -4.08 3.11
N SER A 174 9.74 -3.30 3.60
CA SER A 174 10.96 -3.81 4.22
C SER A 174 11.34 -3.07 5.50
N ALA A 175 12.26 -3.63 6.26
CA ALA A 175 12.87 -3.00 7.44
C ALA A 175 11.84 -2.41 8.44
N GLY A 176 10.87 -3.22 8.88
CA GLY A 176 9.87 -2.85 9.88
C GLY A 176 8.84 -1.81 9.42
N SER A 177 8.66 -1.67 8.13
CA SER A 177 7.70 -0.73 7.51
C SER A 177 6.33 -1.34 7.29
N ASN A 178 5.36 -0.53 6.85
CA ASN A 178 3.99 -0.98 6.68
C ASN A 178 3.34 -0.43 5.41
N ILE A 179 2.62 -1.29 4.69
CA ILE A 179 1.71 -0.87 3.61
C ILE A 179 0.32 -1.39 3.91
N ARG A 180 -0.69 -0.52 3.77
CA ARG A 180 -2.08 -0.90 3.99
C ARG A 180 -3.00 -0.26 2.95
N TRP A 181 -4.01 -1.02 2.53
CA TRP A 181 -5.15 -0.46 1.79
C TRP A 181 -6.47 -0.88 2.42
N ASP A 182 -7.38 0.09 2.55
CA ASP A 182 -8.64 -0.05 3.28
C ASP A 182 -9.83 -0.38 2.37
N LYS A 183 -9.66 -0.29 1.05
CA LYS A 183 -10.68 -0.53 0.05
C LYS A 183 -10.20 -1.57 -0.97
N LYS A 184 -10.55 -1.43 -2.21
CA LYS A 184 -10.22 -2.37 -3.27
C LYS A 184 -9.00 -1.89 -4.06
N ILE A 185 -8.09 -2.83 -4.35
CA ILE A 185 -7.10 -2.69 -5.42
C ILE A 185 -7.44 -3.70 -6.51
N SER A 186 -7.43 -3.25 -7.76
CA SER A 186 -7.56 -4.12 -8.93
C SER A 186 -6.38 -3.91 -9.89
N ALA A 187 -5.83 -5.00 -10.41
CA ALA A 187 -4.69 -5.01 -11.32
C ALA A 187 -4.74 -6.18 -12.31
N LYS A 188 -3.89 -6.19 -13.33
CA LYS A 188 -3.73 -7.37 -14.20
C LYS A 188 -2.84 -8.43 -13.56
N GLU A 189 -1.77 -8.01 -12.95
CA GLU A 189 -0.81 -8.85 -12.22
C GLU A 189 -0.44 -8.13 -10.92
N ALA A 190 -0.07 -8.88 -9.89
CA ALA A 190 0.41 -8.31 -8.64
C ALA A 190 1.62 -9.06 -8.13
N ASP A 191 2.61 -8.29 -7.68
CA ASP A 191 3.80 -8.76 -6.99
C ASP A 191 3.87 -8.06 -5.64
N ILE A 192 3.92 -8.83 -4.56
CA ILE A 192 3.78 -8.31 -3.20
C ILE A 192 4.86 -8.90 -2.31
N GLU A 193 5.83 -8.08 -1.94
CA GLU A 193 6.94 -8.48 -1.11
C GLU A 193 6.89 -7.87 0.30
N ALA A 194 7.02 -8.71 1.32
CA ALA A 194 7.16 -8.29 2.71
C ALA A 194 8.39 -8.95 3.34
N SER A 195 9.36 -8.14 3.73
CA SER A 195 10.64 -8.63 4.28
C SER A 195 11.07 -7.88 5.55
N ALA A 196 12.03 -8.43 6.27
CA ALA A 196 12.69 -7.80 7.42
C ALA A 196 11.72 -7.21 8.47
N GLY A 197 10.76 -8.00 8.94
CA GLY A 197 9.83 -7.62 10.02
C GLY A 197 8.76 -6.62 9.61
N SER A 198 8.51 -6.46 8.32
CA SER A 198 7.51 -5.54 7.78
C SER A 198 6.09 -6.12 7.82
N SER A 199 5.10 -5.31 7.48
CA SER A 199 3.70 -5.74 7.45
C SER A 199 2.95 -5.16 6.24
N ILE A 200 2.29 -6.05 5.50
CA ILE A 200 1.36 -5.67 4.45
C ILE A 200 -0.04 -6.11 4.84
N LYS A 201 -1.02 -5.21 4.73
CA LYS A 201 -2.41 -5.51 5.05
C LYS A 201 -3.36 -4.95 3.99
N GLY A 202 -4.13 -5.83 3.36
CA GLY A 202 -5.07 -5.48 2.32
C GLY A 202 -6.51 -5.86 2.61
N ALA A 203 -7.46 -4.98 2.27
CA ALA A 203 -8.88 -5.29 2.37
C ALA A 203 -9.33 -6.18 1.20
N ILE A 204 -9.29 -5.69 -0.02
CA ILE A 204 -9.71 -6.45 -1.22
C ILE A 204 -8.63 -6.31 -2.29
N LEU A 205 -8.18 -7.44 -2.84
CA LEU A 205 -7.26 -7.51 -3.96
C LEU A 205 -7.88 -8.34 -5.09
N ILE A 206 -8.03 -7.74 -6.26
CA ILE A 206 -8.56 -8.39 -7.45
C ILE A 206 -7.51 -8.34 -8.54
N VAL A 207 -7.04 -9.50 -8.98
CA VAL A 207 -6.00 -9.62 -10.00
C VAL A 207 -6.48 -10.54 -11.12
N GLU A 208 -6.36 -10.10 -12.36
CA GLU A 208 -6.87 -10.86 -13.49
C GLU A 208 -6.10 -12.17 -13.72
N LYS A 209 -4.76 -12.11 -13.62
CA LYS A 209 -3.89 -13.24 -14.00
C LYS A 209 -3.22 -13.87 -12.78
N LYS A 210 -2.11 -13.36 -12.35
CA LYS A 210 -1.25 -13.91 -11.30
C LYS A 210 -1.05 -12.92 -10.17
N SER A 211 -1.18 -13.40 -8.93
CA SER A 211 -0.71 -12.72 -7.72
C SER A 211 0.43 -13.52 -7.13
N GLU A 212 1.57 -12.89 -6.97
CA GLU A 212 2.78 -13.43 -6.36
C GLU A 212 3.01 -12.77 -5.01
N PHE A 213 3.30 -13.57 -3.99
CA PHE A 213 3.54 -13.12 -2.63
C PHE A 213 4.85 -13.70 -2.13
N ASP A 214 5.84 -12.86 -1.90
CA ASP A 214 7.08 -13.23 -1.18
C ASP A 214 7.05 -12.64 0.22
N VAL A 215 6.98 -13.53 1.23
CA VAL A 215 6.86 -13.13 2.63
C VAL A 215 7.98 -13.76 3.43
N SER A 216 8.95 -12.96 3.86
CA SER A 216 10.17 -13.49 4.47
C SER A 216 10.57 -12.76 5.76
N SER A 217 11.54 -13.31 6.49
CA SER A 217 12.25 -12.62 7.58
C SER A 217 11.34 -12.01 8.65
N ALA A 218 10.48 -12.84 9.27
CA ALA A 218 9.55 -12.47 10.33
C ALA A 218 8.50 -11.42 9.95
N SER A 219 8.23 -11.24 8.66
CA SER A 219 7.23 -10.31 8.16
C SER A 219 5.83 -10.92 8.09
N LYS A 220 4.84 -10.08 7.79
CA LYS A 220 3.44 -10.49 7.73
C LYS A 220 2.73 -9.91 6.52
N CYS A 221 2.00 -10.76 5.81
CA CYS A 221 1.08 -10.36 4.76
C CYS A 221 -0.33 -10.88 5.06
N ASN A 222 -1.29 -9.98 5.21
CA ASN A 222 -2.67 -10.32 5.52
C ASN A 222 -3.62 -9.68 4.50
N ILE A 223 -4.27 -10.49 3.68
CA ILE A 223 -5.25 -10.04 2.68
C ILE A 223 -6.63 -10.56 3.09
N ALA A 224 -7.58 -9.66 3.32
CA ALA A 224 -8.91 -10.06 3.77
C ALA A 224 -9.71 -10.77 2.65
N ASN A 225 -9.62 -10.29 1.41
CA ASN A 225 -10.28 -10.93 0.28
C ASN A 225 -9.39 -10.87 -0.97
N ILE A 226 -9.14 -12.03 -1.60
CA ILE A 226 -8.35 -12.14 -2.82
C ILE A 226 -9.15 -12.81 -3.94
N THR A 227 -9.09 -12.24 -5.13
CA THR A 227 -9.58 -12.88 -6.36
C THR A 227 -8.49 -12.83 -7.40
N THR A 228 -8.02 -14.00 -7.85
CA THR A 228 -6.95 -14.10 -8.85
C THR A 228 -7.09 -15.40 -9.66
N SER A 229 -6.50 -15.49 -10.83
CA SER A 229 -6.44 -16.75 -11.57
C SER A 229 -5.38 -17.70 -10.98
N ILE A 230 -4.22 -17.17 -10.62
CA ILE A 230 -3.11 -17.91 -10.02
C ILE A 230 -2.67 -17.20 -8.74
N LEU A 231 -2.67 -17.92 -7.64
CA LEU A 231 -2.14 -17.48 -6.35
C LEU A 231 -0.85 -18.24 -6.09
N ASP A 232 0.28 -17.52 -6.11
CA ASP A 232 1.62 -18.04 -5.88
C ASP A 232 2.17 -17.45 -4.59
N ILE A 233 2.59 -18.28 -3.65
CA ILE A 233 3.01 -17.83 -2.32
C ILE A 233 4.34 -18.48 -1.97
N ASP A 234 5.36 -17.67 -1.75
CA ASP A 234 6.63 -18.04 -1.17
C ASP A 234 6.72 -17.48 0.25
N ALA A 235 6.82 -18.34 1.25
CA ALA A 235 6.86 -17.94 2.65
C ALA A 235 8.05 -18.58 3.37
N SER A 236 8.93 -17.76 3.92
CA SER A 236 10.15 -18.26 4.55
C SER A 236 10.49 -17.55 5.87
N THR A 237 11.39 -18.14 6.64
CA THR A 237 12.05 -17.53 7.80
C THR A 237 11.08 -16.88 8.79
N SER A 238 10.21 -17.70 9.42
CA SER A 238 9.25 -17.29 10.46
C SER A 238 8.21 -16.26 10.02
N SER A 239 7.93 -16.19 8.72
CA SER A 239 6.95 -15.27 8.17
C SER A 239 5.52 -15.79 8.24
N GLN A 240 4.55 -14.93 7.97
CA GLN A 240 3.14 -15.28 7.96
C GLN A 240 2.41 -14.68 6.76
N ALA A 241 1.78 -15.52 5.96
CA ALA A 241 0.86 -15.13 4.89
C ALA A 241 -0.56 -15.64 5.19
N THR A 242 -1.56 -14.77 5.24
CA THR A 242 -2.94 -15.14 5.57
C THR A 242 -3.91 -14.50 4.59
N PHE A 243 -4.80 -15.34 4.03
CA PHE A 243 -5.87 -14.93 3.13
C PHE A 243 -7.20 -15.33 3.76
N SER A 244 -7.95 -14.35 4.25
CA SER A 244 -9.15 -14.64 5.07
C SER A 244 -10.32 -15.16 4.26
N CYS A 245 -10.43 -14.79 2.98
CA CYS A 245 -11.34 -15.39 2.00
C CYS A 245 -10.91 -15.05 0.56
N GLY A 246 -11.57 -15.66 -0.42
CA GLY A 246 -11.33 -15.34 -1.82
C GLY A 246 -11.60 -16.48 -2.75
N GLN A 247 -11.17 -16.34 -4.00
CA GLN A 247 -11.26 -17.39 -5.00
C GLN A 247 -10.09 -17.36 -5.97
N THR A 248 -9.68 -18.56 -6.41
CA THR A 248 -8.61 -18.73 -7.39
C THR A 248 -8.86 -19.98 -8.24
N ARG A 249 -8.09 -20.16 -9.31
CA ARG A 249 -8.11 -21.38 -10.15
C ARG A 249 -6.89 -22.26 -9.90
N LYS A 250 -5.79 -21.67 -9.39
CA LYS A 250 -4.57 -22.42 -9.10
C LYS A 250 -3.91 -21.80 -7.87
N ILE A 251 -3.44 -22.66 -6.96
CA ILE A 251 -2.62 -22.28 -5.82
C ILE A 251 -1.27 -22.99 -5.90
N SER A 252 -0.19 -22.24 -5.75
CA SER A 252 1.17 -22.74 -5.57
C SER A 252 1.70 -22.17 -4.25
N ILE A 253 2.21 -23.02 -3.37
CA ILE A 253 2.76 -22.59 -2.08
C ILE A 253 4.11 -23.26 -1.90
N ASP A 254 5.15 -22.45 -1.71
CA ASP A 254 6.43 -22.86 -1.15
C ASP A 254 6.55 -22.27 0.26
N ALA A 255 6.61 -23.13 1.28
CA ALA A 255 6.67 -22.71 2.68
C ALA A 255 7.84 -23.37 3.40
N SER A 256 8.74 -22.53 3.93
CA SER A 256 9.96 -23.02 4.57
C SER A 256 10.24 -22.37 5.92
N THR A 257 11.13 -22.95 6.68
CA THR A 257 11.78 -22.39 7.89
C THR A 257 10.79 -21.71 8.86
N ALA A 258 9.88 -22.53 9.47
CA ALA A 258 8.91 -22.08 10.48
C ALA A 258 7.91 -21.00 9.99
N SER A 259 7.69 -20.87 8.70
CA SER A 259 6.69 -19.98 8.14
C SER A 259 5.25 -20.52 8.30
N THR A 260 4.28 -19.65 8.18
CA THR A 260 2.86 -20.03 8.24
C THR A 260 2.12 -19.44 7.04
N VAL A 261 1.44 -20.29 6.29
CA VAL A 261 0.54 -19.89 5.18
C VAL A 261 -0.87 -20.40 5.48
N ASP A 262 -1.85 -19.51 5.49
CA ASP A 262 -3.26 -19.86 5.68
C ASP A 262 -4.10 -19.39 4.50
N VAL A 263 -4.52 -20.34 3.66
CA VAL A 263 -5.42 -20.16 2.54
C VAL A 263 -6.69 -21.01 2.69
N SER A 264 -6.98 -21.49 3.90
CA SER A 264 -8.05 -22.45 4.18
C SER A 264 -9.46 -21.99 3.78
N ASN A 265 -9.66 -20.67 3.69
CA ASN A 265 -10.93 -20.07 3.31
C ASN A 265 -10.93 -19.51 1.87
N VAL A 266 -9.88 -19.77 1.09
CA VAL A 266 -9.82 -19.41 -0.33
C VAL A 266 -10.44 -20.54 -1.16
N VAL A 267 -11.49 -20.25 -1.90
CA VAL A 267 -12.11 -21.24 -2.79
C VAL A 267 -11.20 -21.46 -4.00
N ASN A 268 -10.63 -22.65 -4.13
CA ASN A 268 -9.84 -23.03 -5.30
C ASN A 268 -10.66 -23.90 -6.25
N LYS A 269 -10.64 -23.56 -7.55
CA LYS A 269 -11.39 -24.29 -8.60
C LYS A 269 -10.52 -25.18 -9.47
N GLY A 270 -9.24 -25.35 -9.15
CA GLY A 270 -8.31 -26.14 -9.93
C GLY A 270 -7.18 -26.70 -9.08
N ASP A 271 -5.96 -26.68 -9.58
CA ASP A 271 -4.82 -27.35 -8.97
C ASP A 271 -4.31 -26.64 -7.72
N ILE A 272 -3.85 -27.45 -6.75
CA ILE A 272 -3.11 -26.98 -5.58
C ILE A 272 -1.77 -27.73 -5.56
N THR A 273 -0.67 -26.99 -5.55
CA THR A 273 0.68 -27.50 -5.35
C THR A 273 1.22 -26.92 -4.03
N ILE A 274 1.70 -27.77 -3.14
CA ILE A 274 2.26 -27.35 -1.86
C ILE A 274 3.60 -28.03 -1.67
N ASP A 275 4.67 -27.25 -1.61
CA ASP A 275 5.96 -27.65 -1.15
C ASP A 275 6.20 -27.05 0.23
N LYS A 276 6.57 -27.86 1.21
CA LYS A 276 6.86 -27.41 2.55
C LYS A 276 8.03 -28.13 3.17
N SER A 277 8.89 -27.37 3.77
CA SER A 277 10.04 -27.91 4.48
C SER A 277 9.93 -27.71 6.01
N THR A 278 11.02 -27.96 6.71
CA THR A 278 11.11 -28.05 8.17
C THR A 278 10.39 -26.93 8.93
N GLY A 279 9.39 -27.31 9.73
CA GLY A 279 8.67 -26.42 10.64
C GLY A 279 7.62 -25.52 9.97
N ALA A 280 7.46 -25.59 8.65
CA ALA A 280 6.43 -24.80 7.96
C ALA A 280 5.02 -25.36 8.23
N ASN A 281 4.06 -24.44 8.40
CA ASN A 281 2.64 -24.75 8.62
C ASN A 281 1.79 -24.17 7.48
N VAL A 282 1.15 -25.05 6.71
CA VAL A 282 0.27 -24.67 5.61
C VAL A 282 -1.14 -25.16 5.88
N LYS A 283 -2.12 -24.26 5.90
CA LYS A 283 -3.55 -24.57 5.94
C LYS A 283 -4.14 -24.32 4.57
N ALA A 284 -4.35 -25.38 3.82
CA ALA A 284 -4.93 -25.37 2.48
C ALA A 284 -6.47 -25.38 2.51
N PRO A 285 -7.14 -25.00 1.41
CA PRO A 285 -8.58 -25.21 1.23
C PRO A 285 -8.95 -26.68 1.35
N ARG A 286 -10.15 -26.96 1.84
CA ARG A 286 -10.72 -28.31 1.87
C ARG A 286 -11.41 -28.65 0.59
#